data_9576986d1fa20678e17cc6ac9b25471e
#
_entry.id   9576986d1fa20678e17cc6ac9b25471e
#
_cell.length_a   1.000
_cell.length_b   1.000
_cell.length_c   1.000
_cell.angle_alpha   90.00
_cell.angle_beta   90.00
_cell.angle_gamma   90.00
#
_symmetry.space_group_name_H-M   'P 1'
#
loop_
_entity.id
_entity.type
_entity.pdbx_description
1 polymer ?
#
loop_
_entity_poly.entity_id
_entity_poly.type
_entity_poly.pdbx_seq_one_letter_code
_entity_poly.pdbx_strand_id
1 'polypeptide(L)'
;KKFKVKFIINDDIYLAKKLNADGCHLGQSDMKIREARKLIGKKIIGITCHNSIKLAKNAIKNKADYLAFGAFNSSKTKKVKYKASISLLKKAQKITNTPIVVIGGINSNNYKNLLLNKANFLAISGYIWKNKKLKPKNAIKKLI
;
A
#
# COMPACT_ATOMS: atom_id res chain seq x y z
N LYS A 1 13.23 -18.16 -4.43
CA LYS A 1 13.27 -16.91 -3.61
C LYS A 1 13.52 -17.28 -2.14
N LYS A 2 14.73 -17.03 -1.64
CA LYS A 2 15.24 -17.46 -0.31
C LYS A 2 14.30 -17.05 0.85
N PHE A 3 13.64 -15.91 0.76
CA PHE A 3 12.84 -15.34 1.87
C PHE A 3 11.33 -15.32 1.62
N LYS A 4 10.84 -15.94 0.54
CA LYS A 4 9.40 -15.95 0.17
C LYS A 4 8.74 -14.56 0.15
N VAL A 5 9.52 -13.49 -0.08
CA VAL A 5 9.05 -12.09 -0.13
C VAL A 5 8.55 -11.77 -1.52
N LYS A 6 7.41 -11.08 -1.63
CA LYS A 6 6.90 -10.55 -2.89
C LYS A 6 7.63 -9.26 -3.27
N PHE A 7 8.07 -9.18 -4.51
CA PHE A 7 8.75 -8.03 -5.07
C PHE A 7 7.78 -7.22 -5.93
N ILE A 8 7.35 -6.06 -5.43
CA ILE A 8 6.38 -5.17 -6.08
C ILE A 8 7.11 -3.90 -6.51
N ILE A 9 7.06 -3.59 -7.80
CA ILE A 9 7.61 -2.33 -8.36
C ILE A 9 6.58 -1.21 -8.15
N ASN A 10 7.06 -0.04 -7.76
CA ASN A 10 6.20 1.14 -7.59
C ASN A 10 6.16 1.95 -8.89
N ASP A 11 4.96 2.33 -9.33
CA ASP A 11 4.60 3.20 -10.46
C ASP A 11 4.95 2.64 -11.86
N ASP A 12 6.09 1.97 -12.04
CA ASP A 12 6.60 1.56 -13.35
C ASP A 12 6.24 0.12 -13.72
N ILE A 13 5.18 -0.03 -14.54
CA ILE A 13 4.68 -1.33 -15.01
C ILE A 13 5.62 -2.01 -16.02
N TYR A 14 6.34 -1.22 -16.83
CA TYR A 14 7.27 -1.76 -17.80
C TYR A 14 8.50 -2.35 -17.11
N LEU A 15 9.00 -1.67 -16.08
CA LEU A 15 10.07 -2.18 -15.23
C LEU A 15 9.62 -3.45 -14.49
N ALA A 16 8.39 -3.48 -13.98
CA ALA A 16 7.82 -4.67 -13.34
C ALA A 16 7.79 -5.87 -14.30
N LYS A 17 7.40 -5.66 -15.55
CA LYS A 17 7.42 -6.67 -16.61
C LYS A 17 8.86 -7.12 -16.93
N LYS A 18 9.77 -6.16 -17.18
CA LYS A 18 11.17 -6.42 -17.53
C LYS A 18 11.91 -7.24 -16.46
N LEU A 19 11.71 -6.91 -15.19
CA LEU A 19 12.34 -7.61 -14.06
C LEU A 19 11.59 -8.88 -13.63
N ASN A 20 10.53 -9.24 -14.32
CA ASN A 20 9.65 -10.34 -13.93
C ASN A 20 9.22 -10.25 -12.45
N ALA A 21 8.94 -9.02 -11.95
CA ALA A 21 8.50 -8.78 -10.58
C ALA A 21 7.21 -9.53 -10.25
N ASP A 22 6.90 -9.70 -8.96
CA ASP A 22 5.64 -10.34 -8.53
C ASP A 22 4.42 -9.44 -8.79
N GLY A 23 4.63 -8.14 -8.96
CA GLY A 23 3.58 -7.18 -9.27
C GLY A 23 4.03 -5.73 -9.38
N CYS A 24 3.05 -4.84 -9.51
CA CYS A 24 3.26 -3.40 -9.53
C CYS A 24 2.23 -2.68 -8.65
N HIS A 25 2.65 -1.61 -8.00
CA HIS A 25 1.77 -0.68 -7.29
C HIS A 25 1.62 0.61 -8.11
N LEU A 26 0.39 1.00 -8.40
CA LEU A 26 0.07 2.14 -9.26
C LEU A 26 -0.65 3.25 -8.48
N GLY A 27 -0.25 4.49 -8.70
CA GLY A 27 -0.95 5.68 -8.27
C GLY A 27 -2.07 6.09 -9.25
N GLN A 28 -2.70 7.23 -8.99
CA GLN A 28 -3.83 7.71 -9.81
C GLN A 28 -3.41 8.34 -11.14
N SER A 29 -2.16 8.81 -11.24
CA SER A 29 -1.55 9.36 -12.44
C SER A 29 -0.87 8.31 -13.32
N ASP A 30 -0.69 7.10 -12.81
CA ASP A 30 0.03 6.05 -13.51
C ASP A 30 -0.87 5.29 -14.49
N MET A 31 -0.33 4.24 -15.10
CA MET A 31 -1.07 3.41 -16.06
C MET A 31 -2.36 2.86 -15.45
N LYS A 32 -3.44 2.84 -16.22
CA LYS A 32 -4.72 2.29 -15.77
C LYS A 32 -4.63 0.77 -15.54
N ILE A 33 -5.36 0.26 -14.52
CA ILE A 33 -5.34 -1.17 -14.15
C ILE A 33 -5.57 -2.08 -15.35
N ARG A 34 -6.53 -1.75 -16.23
CA ARG A 34 -6.86 -2.58 -17.40
C ARG A 34 -5.68 -2.72 -18.37
N GLU A 35 -4.95 -1.65 -18.59
CA GLU A 35 -3.76 -1.62 -19.45
C GLU A 35 -2.60 -2.37 -18.77
N ALA A 36 -2.35 -2.08 -17.50
CA ALA A 36 -1.36 -2.78 -16.70
C ALA A 36 -1.62 -4.30 -16.70
N ARG A 37 -2.88 -4.71 -16.55
CA ARG A 37 -3.29 -6.13 -16.56
C ARG A 37 -2.96 -6.82 -17.88
N LYS A 38 -3.10 -6.13 -19.02
CA LYS A 38 -2.67 -6.66 -20.33
C LYS A 38 -1.17 -6.94 -20.40
N LEU A 39 -0.36 -6.11 -19.72
CA LEU A 39 1.09 -6.20 -19.76
C LEU A 39 1.68 -7.26 -18.82
N ILE A 40 1.13 -7.41 -17.61
CA ILE A 40 1.70 -8.28 -16.57
C ILE A 40 0.80 -9.46 -16.20
N GLY A 41 -0.34 -9.62 -16.88
CA GLY A 41 -1.23 -10.79 -16.74
C GLY A 41 -1.76 -10.96 -15.31
N LYS A 42 -1.57 -12.15 -14.72
CA LYS A 42 -2.07 -12.53 -13.38
C LYS A 42 -1.22 -12.01 -12.22
N LYS A 43 -0.19 -11.20 -12.47
CA LYS A 43 0.66 -10.64 -11.41
C LYS A 43 -0.10 -9.61 -10.57
N ILE A 44 0.40 -9.34 -9.37
CA ILE A 44 -0.25 -8.46 -8.40
C ILE A 44 -0.28 -7.00 -8.93
N ILE A 45 -1.45 -6.38 -8.92
CA ILE A 45 -1.64 -4.94 -9.18
C ILE A 45 -2.29 -4.31 -7.94
N GLY A 46 -1.53 -3.46 -7.25
CA GLY A 46 -2.04 -2.63 -6.17
C GLY A 46 -2.37 -1.22 -6.62
N ILE A 47 -3.34 -0.58 -6.00
CA ILE A 47 -3.77 0.78 -6.36
C ILE A 47 -3.84 1.70 -5.16
N THR A 48 -3.25 2.89 -5.30
CA THR A 48 -3.44 3.99 -4.36
C THR A 48 -4.86 4.56 -4.44
N CYS A 49 -5.60 4.52 -3.34
CA CYS A 49 -6.95 5.07 -3.23
C CYS A 49 -7.01 6.36 -2.38
N HIS A 50 -5.86 6.86 -1.91
CA HIS A 50 -5.77 8.03 -1.04
C HIS A 50 -6.72 7.92 0.16
N ASN A 51 -7.71 8.83 0.28
CA ASN A 51 -8.76 8.80 1.29
C ASN A 51 -10.16 8.65 0.66
N SER A 52 -10.27 8.01 -0.52
CA SER A 52 -11.47 8.02 -1.35
C SER A 52 -12.08 6.64 -1.56
N ILE A 53 -13.31 6.45 -1.07
CA ILE A 53 -14.13 5.27 -1.35
C ILE A 53 -14.50 5.18 -2.84
N LYS A 54 -14.67 6.32 -3.53
CA LYS A 54 -14.93 6.34 -4.98
C LYS A 54 -13.77 5.71 -5.77
N LEU A 55 -12.53 6.05 -5.43
CA LEU A 55 -11.34 5.44 -6.04
C LEU A 55 -11.24 3.95 -5.72
N ALA A 56 -11.56 3.55 -4.49
CA ALA A 56 -11.58 2.14 -4.11
C ALA A 56 -12.62 1.34 -4.92
N LYS A 57 -13.85 1.83 -5.05
CA LYS A 57 -14.88 1.19 -5.88
C LYS A 57 -14.44 1.03 -7.33
N ASN A 58 -13.80 2.06 -7.90
CA ASN A 58 -13.25 1.98 -9.27
C ASN A 58 -12.13 0.94 -9.37
N ALA A 59 -11.22 0.88 -8.40
CA ALA A 59 -10.14 -0.10 -8.37
C ALA A 59 -10.68 -1.54 -8.27
N ILE A 60 -11.68 -1.79 -7.41
CA ILE A 60 -12.37 -3.08 -7.28
C ILE A 60 -13.02 -3.50 -8.60
N LYS A 61 -13.79 -2.58 -9.24
CA LYS A 61 -14.41 -2.83 -10.55
C LYS A 61 -13.40 -3.23 -11.62
N ASN A 62 -12.18 -2.70 -11.54
CA ASN A 62 -11.10 -3.02 -12.46
C ASN A 62 -10.17 -4.17 -11.98
N LYS A 63 -10.58 -4.92 -10.94
CA LYS A 63 -9.88 -6.11 -10.42
C LYS A 63 -8.47 -5.81 -9.90
N ALA A 64 -8.32 -4.75 -9.11
CA ALA A 64 -7.11 -4.55 -8.30
C ALA A 64 -6.96 -5.67 -7.28
N ASP A 65 -5.72 -6.12 -7.04
CA ASP A 65 -5.43 -7.21 -6.09
C ASP A 65 -5.29 -6.69 -4.66
N TYR A 66 -5.01 -5.40 -4.46
CA TYR A 66 -5.10 -4.73 -3.17
C TYR A 66 -5.32 -3.22 -3.32
N LEU A 67 -5.87 -2.61 -2.27
CA LEU A 67 -6.18 -1.19 -2.19
C LEU A 67 -5.28 -0.52 -1.15
N ALA A 68 -4.62 0.59 -1.48
CA ALA A 68 -3.81 1.34 -0.53
C ALA A 68 -4.49 2.65 -0.14
N PHE A 69 -4.73 2.82 1.16
CA PHE A 69 -5.28 4.05 1.73
C PHE A 69 -4.23 4.79 2.56
N GLY A 70 -4.23 6.10 2.50
CA GLY A 70 -3.31 6.96 3.25
C GLY A 70 -3.44 8.46 2.90
N ALA A 71 -2.74 9.32 3.63
CA ALA A 71 -1.87 8.95 4.74
C ALA A 71 -2.67 8.92 6.06
N PHE A 72 -2.43 7.93 6.91
CA PHE A 72 -3.09 7.82 8.22
C PHE A 72 -2.46 8.74 9.27
N ASN A 73 -1.17 9.03 9.13
CA ASN A 73 -0.44 9.93 10.03
C ASN A 73 0.44 10.88 9.21
N SER A 74 0.93 11.95 9.82
CA SER A 74 1.90 12.84 9.21
C SER A 74 3.17 12.09 8.82
N SER A 75 3.77 12.44 7.69
CA SER A 75 4.95 11.79 7.16
C SER A 75 6.05 12.80 6.87
N LYS A 76 7.28 12.45 7.27
CA LYS A 76 8.49 13.23 6.92
C LYS A 76 9.01 12.91 5.52
N THR A 77 8.42 11.93 4.83
CA THR A 77 8.91 11.45 3.54
C THR A 77 8.29 12.18 2.36
N LYS A 78 6.99 12.51 2.46
CA LYS A 78 6.23 13.28 1.46
C LYS A 78 5.25 14.21 2.17
N LYS A 79 4.99 15.40 1.61
CA LYS A 79 3.91 16.29 2.07
C LYS A 79 2.57 15.55 1.96
N VAL A 80 1.85 15.45 3.08
CA VAL A 80 0.57 14.74 3.12
C VAL A 80 -0.51 15.60 2.46
N LYS A 81 -0.97 15.21 1.28
CA LYS A 81 -2.06 15.86 0.55
C LYS A 81 -3.43 15.32 0.97
N TYR A 82 -3.51 14.03 1.28
CA TYR A 82 -4.76 13.33 1.64
C TYR A 82 -4.60 12.69 3.02
N LYS A 83 -5.56 12.92 3.91
CA LYS A 83 -5.60 12.30 5.25
C LYS A 83 -6.66 11.20 5.26
N ALA A 84 -6.26 9.98 5.55
CA ALA A 84 -7.14 8.84 5.77
C ALA A 84 -7.47 8.70 7.27
N SER A 85 -8.59 8.04 7.58
CA SER A 85 -9.07 7.84 8.95
C SER A 85 -9.52 6.40 9.18
N ILE A 86 -9.65 6.02 10.45
CA ILE A 86 -10.21 4.70 10.82
C ILE A 86 -11.66 4.55 10.30
N SER A 87 -12.44 5.62 10.27
CA SER A 87 -13.81 5.56 9.73
C SER A 87 -13.80 5.24 8.22
N LEU A 88 -12.84 5.77 7.47
CA LEU A 88 -12.64 5.42 6.07
C LEU A 88 -12.28 3.93 5.91
N LEU A 89 -11.36 3.42 6.75
CA LEU A 89 -10.97 2.01 6.73
C LEU A 89 -12.18 1.09 6.98
N LYS A 90 -13.00 1.41 7.98
CA LYS A 90 -14.25 0.68 8.26
C LYS A 90 -15.25 0.75 7.09
N LYS A 91 -15.37 1.89 6.42
CA LYS A 91 -16.21 2.03 5.21
C LYS A 91 -15.68 1.19 4.05
N ALA A 92 -14.38 1.15 3.84
CA ALA A 92 -13.76 0.34 2.78
C ALA A 92 -14.01 -1.16 3.00
N GLN A 93 -13.90 -1.65 4.22
CA GLN A 93 -14.16 -3.05 4.58
C GLN A 93 -15.60 -3.49 4.32
N LYS A 94 -16.57 -2.57 4.43
CA LYS A 94 -17.99 -2.88 4.14
C LYS A 94 -18.28 -3.08 2.65
N ILE A 95 -17.41 -2.62 1.77
CA ILE A 95 -17.64 -2.66 0.31
C ILE A 95 -16.78 -3.70 -0.42
N THR A 96 -15.82 -4.32 0.25
CA THR A 96 -14.91 -5.28 -0.40
C THR A 96 -14.19 -6.19 0.58
N ASN A 97 -13.88 -7.40 0.10
CA ASN A 97 -12.92 -8.33 0.71
C ASN A 97 -11.51 -8.19 0.09
N THR A 98 -11.33 -7.28 -0.88
CA THR A 98 -10.00 -7.01 -1.45
C THR A 98 -9.06 -6.52 -0.34
N PRO A 99 -7.84 -7.08 -0.21
CA PRO A 99 -6.90 -6.71 0.82
C PRO A 99 -6.63 -5.20 0.89
N ILE A 100 -6.59 -4.66 2.09
CA ILE A 100 -6.36 -3.25 2.35
C ILE A 100 -4.96 -3.05 2.93
N VAL A 101 -4.18 -2.22 2.24
CA VAL A 101 -2.89 -1.70 2.70
C VAL A 101 -3.10 -0.31 3.27
N VAL A 102 -2.58 -0.02 4.44
CA VAL A 102 -2.57 1.31 5.03
C VAL A 102 -1.15 1.89 4.98
N ILE A 103 -1.04 3.19 4.66
CA ILE A 103 0.25 3.87 4.49
C ILE A 103 0.22 5.27 5.13
N GLY A 104 1.39 5.79 5.43
CA GLY A 104 1.64 7.16 5.87
C GLY A 104 1.90 7.29 7.37
N GLY A 105 3.13 7.66 7.71
CA GLY A 105 3.59 7.94 9.08
C GLY A 105 3.44 6.79 10.07
N ILE A 106 3.40 5.55 9.60
CA ILE A 106 3.25 4.36 10.45
C ILE A 106 4.57 4.07 11.17
N ASN A 107 4.49 3.78 12.47
CA ASN A 107 5.61 3.51 13.36
C ASN A 107 5.18 2.60 14.52
N SER A 108 6.10 2.28 15.46
CA SER A 108 5.85 1.40 16.61
C SER A 108 4.75 1.87 17.56
N ASN A 109 4.40 3.17 17.57
CA ASN A 109 3.40 3.70 18.49
C ASN A 109 1.97 3.70 17.93
N ASN A 110 1.81 3.57 16.59
CA ASN A 110 0.49 3.71 15.95
C ASN A 110 0.04 2.52 15.09
N TYR A 111 0.94 1.58 14.76
CA TYR A 111 0.63 0.46 13.87
C TYR A 111 -0.44 -0.48 14.42
N LYS A 112 -0.42 -0.75 15.74
CA LYS A 112 -1.37 -1.69 16.38
C LYS A 112 -2.81 -1.27 16.18
N ASN A 113 -3.10 0.03 16.33
CA ASN A 113 -4.46 0.54 16.11
C ASN A 113 -4.97 0.30 14.68
N LEU A 114 -4.10 0.36 13.68
CA LEU A 114 -4.46 0.08 12.29
C LEU A 114 -4.78 -1.39 12.07
N LEU A 115 -4.01 -2.30 12.68
CA LEU A 115 -4.25 -3.75 12.63
C LEU A 115 -5.53 -4.14 13.39
N LEU A 116 -5.77 -3.58 14.58
CA LEU A 116 -7.00 -3.79 15.35
C LEU A 116 -8.24 -3.35 14.55
N ASN A 117 -8.10 -2.32 13.70
CA ASN A 117 -9.15 -1.91 12.77
C ASN A 117 -9.10 -2.65 11.42
N LYS A 118 -8.54 -3.88 11.40
CA LYS A 118 -8.55 -4.82 10.28
C LYS A 118 -7.86 -4.33 9.00
N ALA A 119 -6.81 -3.51 9.10
CA ALA A 119 -5.87 -3.35 7.99
C ALA A 119 -5.17 -4.70 7.74
N ASN A 120 -5.12 -5.14 6.48
CA ASN A 120 -4.48 -6.40 6.13
C ASN A 120 -2.96 -6.26 6.09
N PHE A 121 -2.46 -5.12 5.63
CA PHE A 121 -1.03 -4.84 5.49
C PHE A 121 -0.68 -3.40 5.87
N LEU A 122 0.55 -3.21 6.33
CA LEU A 122 1.13 -1.90 6.67
C LEU A 122 2.26 -1.56 5.68
N ALA A 123 2.17 -0.45 4.95
CA ALA A 123 3.26 0.06 4.14
C ALA A 123 4.09 1.06 4.96
N ILE A 124 5.28 0.64 5.37
CA ILE A 124 6.14 1.39 6.28
C ILE A 124 7.47 1.69 5.60
N SER A 125 7.81 2.96 5.40
CA SER A 125 9.07 3.37 4.80
C SER A 125 9.91 4.21 5.77
N GLY A 126 9.46 5.42 6.09
CA GLY A 126 10.26 6.39 6.85
C GLY A 126 10.69 5.91 8.23
N TYR A 127 9.84 5.15 8.92
CA TYR A 127 10.18 4.59 10.23
C TYR A 127 11.32 3.57 10.16
N ILE A 128 11.42 2.83 9.07
CA ILE A 128 12.45 1.80 8.88
C ILE A 128 13.73 2.43 8.30
N TRP A 129 13.62 3.15 7.19
CA TRP A 129 14.77 3.57 6.39
C TRP A 129 15.34 4.96 6.78
N LYS A 130 14.53 5.84 7.39
CA LYS A 130 14.92 7.18 7.83
C LYS A 130 14.96 7.32 9.36
N ASN A 131 15.03 6.22 10.08
CA ASN A 131 15.12 6.21 11.54
C ASN A 131 16.53 6.57 11.97
N LYS A 132 16.67 7.71 12.69
CA LYS A 132 17.99 8.16 13.18
C LYS A 132 18.51 7.39 14.42
N LYS A 133 17.59 6.70 15.14
CA LYS A 133 17.93 6.01 16.41
C LYS A 133 18.03 4.49 16.27
N LEU A 134 17.43 3.90 15.25
CA LEU A 134 17.36 2.45 15.08
C LEU A 134 17.86 2.04 13.69
N LYS A 135 18.69 1.02 13.64
CA LYS A 135 19.00 0.31 12.39
C LYS A 135 17.72 -0.36 11.86
N PRO A 136 17.55 -0.57 10.52
CA PRO A 136 16.33 -1.14 9.93
C PRO A 136 15.88 -2.45 10.59
N LYS A 137 16.80 -3.37 10.87
CA LYS A 137 16.51 -4.64 11.58
C LYS A 137 15.83 -4.40 12.93
N ASN A 138 16.32 -3.43 13.71
CA ASN A 138 15.78 -3.13 15.05
C ASN A 138 14.47 -2.36 14.97
N ALA A 139 14.27 -1.51 13.95
CA ALA A 139 13.00 -0.84 13.70
C ALA A 139 11.91 -1.86 13.36
N ILE A 140 12.21 -2.87 12.53
CA ILE A 140 11.27 -3.95 12.20
C ILE A 140 10.92 -4.76 13.45
N LYS A 141 11.88 -5.13 14.30
CA LYS A 141 11.61 -5.88 15.55
C LYS A 141 10.64 -5.18 16.50
N LYS A 142 10.51 -3.85 16.42
CA LYS A 142 9.53 -3.08 17.21
C LYS A 142 8.11 -3.06 16.62
N LEU A 143 7.91 -3.71 15.48
CA LEU A 143 6.62 -3.81 14.78
C LEU A 143 6.05 -5.24 14.78
N ILE A 144 6.73 -6.14 15.46
CA ILE A 144 6.37 -7.57 15.58
C ILE A 144 5.98 -7.87 17.03
#